data_d220cb1e905f8576d025a34bdc6ac96e
#
_entry.id   d220cb1e905f8576d025a34bdc6ac96e
#
_cell.length_a   1.000
_cell.length_b   1.000
_cell.length_c   1.000
_cell.angle_alpha   90.00
_cell.angle_beta   90.00
_cell.angle_gamma   90.00
#
_symmetry.space_group_name_H-M   'P 1'
#
loop_
_entity.id
_entity.type
_entity.pdbx_description
1 polymer ?
#
loop_
_entity_poly.entity_id
_entity_poly.type
_entity_poly.pdbx_seq_one_letter_code
_entity_poly.pdbx_strand_id
1 'polypeptide(L)'
;HKTAFGPADGVLGLAERGLVPDALLRAGIRKMCAQRLRDEHANDPDAAARRNAALIAELRESPVAIHTDAANRQHYELPPGFFTRCLGPRLKYSGCYYPRGDESLDEAEDAMLALYGERAELVDGQSILELGCGWGSLTLWMAERYPQARITAVSNSRPQREHIEAQCRQRALSNVWVTTCDVNALQLE
;
A
#
# COMPACT_ATOMS: atom_id res chain seq x y z
N HIS A 1 4.20 25.06 12.92
CA HIS A 1 3.96 24.08 11.83
C HIS A 1 2.52 24.22 11.39
N LYS A 2 2.28 24.85 10.23
CA LYS A 2 0.96 24.95 9.64
C LYS A 2 0.64 23.58 9.04
N THR A 3 -0.41 22.95 9.54
CA THR A 3 -1.05 21.78 8.95
C THR A 3 -1.34 22.07 7.48
N ALA A 4 -0.95 21.18 6.58
CA ALA A 4 -1.10 21.34 5.13
C ALA A 4 -2.56 21.30 4.64
N PHE A 5 -3.52 21.16 5.54
CA PHE A 5 -4.95 21.32 5.31
C PHE A 5 -5.42 22.53 6.12
N GLY A 6 -5.48 23.68 5.45
CA GLY A 6 -6.29 24.79 5.95
C GLY A 6 -7.74 24.34 6.12
N PRO A 7 -8.55 25.04 6.93
CA PRO A 7 -9.97 24.71 7.05
C PRO A 7 -10.55 24.65 5.64
N ALA A 8 -11.17 23.50 5.29
CA ALA A 8 -11.85 23.33 4.02
C ALA A 8 -12.98 24.37 3.98
N ASP A 9 -12.71 25.51 3.35
CA ASP A 9 -13.74 26.53 3.10
C ASP A 9 -14.72 25.96 2.07
N GLY A 10 -15.99 25.92 2.40
CA GLY A 10 -17.06 25.48 1.51
C GLY A 10 -17.73 24.17 1.92
N VAL A 11 -18.26 23.43 0.95
CA VAL A 11 -19.10 22.24 1.17
C VAL A 11 -18.35 21.12 1.91
N LEU A 12 -17.04 20.95 1.67
CA LEU A 12 -16.22 19.96 2.38
C LEU A 12 -16.12 20.27 3.87
N GLY A 13 -15.87 21.53 4.25
CA GLY A 13 -15.82 21.91 5.66
C GLY A 13 -17.17 21.76 6.37
N LEU A 14 -18.28 21.93 5.66
CA LEU A 14 -19.62 21.63 6.21
C LEU A 14 -19.83 20.12 6.40
N ALA A 15 -19.34 19.31 5.46
CA ALA A 15 -19.41 17.85 5.54
C ALA A 15 -18.59 17.32 6.72
N GLU A 16 -17.36 17.79 6.91
CA GLU A 16 -16.47 17.43 8.02
C GLU A 16 -17.06 17.78 9.40
N ARG A 17 -17.85 18.86 9.47
CA ARG A 17 -18.58 19.25 10.68
C ARG A 17 -19.89 18.49 10.89
N GLY A 18 -20.24 17.53 10.01
CA GLY A 18 -21.48 16.79 10.08
C GLY A 18 -22.73 17.60 9.76
N LEU A 19 -22.60 18.78 9.13
CA LEU A 19 -23.71 19.69 8.82
C LEU A 19 -24.40 19.37 7.48
N VAL A 20 -23.83 18.45 6.68
CA VAL A 20 -24.43 18.01 5.42
C VAL A 20 -25.18 16.71 5.64
N PRO A 21 -26.48 16.63 5.32
CA PRO A 21 -27.25 15.40 5.43
C PRO A 21 -26.63 14.25 4.63
N ASP A 22 -26.64 13.05 5.18
CA ASP A 22 -26.05 11.83 4.59
C ASP A 22 -26.55 11.56 3.15
N ALA A 23 -27.82 11.80 2.89
CA ALA A 23 -28.40 11.64 1.56
C ALA A 23 -27.73 12.54 0.50
N LEU A 24 -27.38 13.80 0.86
CA LEU A 24 -26.68 14.73 -0.02
C LEU A 24 -25.22 14.33 -0.21
N LEU A 25 -24.54 13.88 0.85
CA LEU A 25 -23.19 13.35 0.76
C LEU A 25 -23.13 12.14 -0.20
N ARG A 26 -24.04 11.20 -0.02
CA ARG A 26 -24.14 10.00 -0.90
C ARG A 26 -24.46 10.37 -2.35
N ALA A 27 -25.34 11.33 -2.58
CA ALA A 27 -25.63 11.81 -3.93
C ALA A 27 -24.40 12.48 -4.57
N GLY A 28 -23.67 13.30 -3.81
CA GLY A 28 -22.41 13.92 -4.25
C GLY A 28 -21.36 12.88 -4.61
N ILE A 29 -21.13 11.89 -3.74
CA ILE A 29 -20.17 10.80 -3.96
C ILE A 29 -20.56 10.00 -5.23
N ARG A 30 -21.82 9.62 -5.38
CA ARG A 30 -22.30 8.90 -6.58
C ARG A 30 -22.09 9.70 -7.85
N LYS A 31 -22.31 11.03 -7.82
CA LYS A 31 -22.02 11.91 -8.94
C LYS A 31 -20.53 11.91 -9.30
N MET A 32 -19.65 12.00 -8.30
CA MET A 32 -18.20 11.95 -8.52
C MET A 32 -17.75 10.60 -9.07
N CYS A 33 -18.28 9.49 -8.55
CA CYS A 33 -18.01 8.15 -9.09
C CYS A 33 -18.49 8.02 -10.54
N ALA A 34 -19.70 8.47 -10.86
CA ALA A 34 -20.22 8.47 -12.21
C ALA A 34 -19.38 9.34 -13.17
N GLN A 35 -18.87 10.48 -12.70
CA GLN A 35 -17.93 11.30 -13.46
C GLN A 35 -16.63 10.54 -13.72
N ARG A 36 -16.05 9.92 -12.68
CA ARG A 36 -14.82 9.12 -12.83
C ARG A 36 -14.97 8.00 -13.86
N LEU A 37 -16.09 7.27 -13.84
CA LEU A 37 -16.36 6.23 -14.83
C LEU A 37 -16.44 6.77 -16.29
N ARG A 38 -16.98 7.97 -16.47
CA ARG A 38 -16.97 8.64 -17.79
C ARG A 38 -15.56 9.03 -18.22
N ASP A 39 -14.79 9.63 -17.31
CA ASP A 39 -13.41 10.06 -17.56
C ASP A 39 -12.49 8.88 -17.88
N GLU A 40 -12.76 7.71 -17.31
CA GLU A 40 -12.05 6.45 -17.58
C GLU A 40 -12.59 5.70 -18.81
N HIS A 41 -13.59 6.26 -19.51
CA HIS A 41 -14.22 5.61 -20.66
C HIS A 41 -14.74 4.19 -20.37
N ALA A 42 -15.33 3.96 -19.18
CA ALA A 42 -15.71 2.62 -18.70
C ALA A 42 -16.69 1.87 -19.64
N ASN A 43 -17.44 2.60 -20.47
CA ASN A 43 -18.41 2.05 -21.43
C ASN A 43 -17.89 2.06 -22.88
N ASP A 44 -16.63 2.41 -23.13
CA ASP A 44 -15.99 2.42 -24.45
C ASP A 44 -14.65 1.67 -24.37
N PRO A 45 -14.63 0.37 -24.68
CA PRO A 45 -13.44 -0.46 -24.60
C PRO A 45 -12.26 0.06 -25.43
N ASP A 46 -12.54 0.62 -26.61
CA ASP A 46 -11.49 1.14 -27.49
C ASP A 46 -10.88 2.43 -26.96
N ALA A 47 -11.69 3.33 -26.40
CA ALA A 47 -11.20 4.53 -25.74
C ALA A 47 -10.43 4.19 -24.46
N ALA A 48 -10.90 3.22 -23.67
CA ALA A 48 -10.21 2.73 -22.50
C ALA A 48 -8.85 2.11 -22.86
N ALA A 49 -8.77 1.33 -23.92
CA ALA A 49 -7.53 0.75 -24.42
C ALA A 49 -6.54 1.81 -24.89
N ARG A 50 -7.00 2.83 -25.64
CA ARG A 50 -6.15 3.97 -26.05
C ARG A 50 -5.63 4.74 -24.86
N ARG A 51 -6.46 5.02 -23.86
CA ARG A 51 -6.06 5.71 -22.62
C ARG A 51 -5.02 4.90 -21.84
N ASN A 52 -5.23 3.59 -21.73
CA ASN A 52 -4.26 2.70 -21.06
C ASN A 52 -2.91 2.67 -21.80
N ALA A 53 -2.93 2.61 -23.13
CA ALA A 53 -1.71 2.69 -23.94
C ALA A 53 -0.97 4.03 -23.74
N ALA A 54 -1.71 5.15 -23.68
CA ALA A 54 -1.13 6.46 -23.41
C ALA A 54 -0.51 6.54 -22.00
N LEU A 55 -1.19 6.01 -20.97
CA LEU A 55 -0.65 5.92 -19.62
C LEU A 55 0.64 5.08 -19.56
N ILE A 56 0.66 3.94 -20.24
CA ILE A 56 1.86 3.10 -20.31
C ILE A 56 3.03 3.85 -20.96
N ALA A 57 2.76 4.62 -22.02
CA ALA A 57 3.77 5.44 -22.66
C ALA A 57 4.33 6.53 -21.72
N GLU A 58 3.44 7.22 -21.00
CA GLU A 58 3.81 8.20 -19.98
C GLU A 58 4.65 7.59 -18.87
N LEU A 59 4.24 6.43 -18.34
CA LEU A 59 4.97 5.72 -17.28
C LEU A 59 6.37 5.28 -17.69
N ARG A 60 6.60 4.97 -18.97
CA ARG A 60 7.94 4.61 -19.47
C ARG A 60 8.92 5.78 -19.47
N GLU A 61 8.42 7.00 -19.57
CA GLU A 61 9.23 8.23 -19.56
C GLU A 61 9.35 8.84 -18.14
N SER A 62 8.53 8.37 -17.19
CA SER A 62 8.52 8.89 -15.82
C SER A 62 9.57 8.19 -14.94
N PRO A 63 10.03 8.83 -13.85
CA PRO A 63 10.77 8.15 -12.79
C PRO A 63 9.97 6.98 -12.22
N VAL A 64 10.63 5.99 -11.63
CA VAL A 64 10.01 4.81 -11.01
C VAL A 64 9.01 5.23 -9.90
N ALA A 65 9.36 6.26 -9.12
CA ALA A 65 8.48 6.84 -8.13
C ALA A 65 8.55 8.36 -8.15
N ILE A 66 7.39 9.01 -8.03
CA ILE A 66 7.23 10.46 -7.96
C ILE A 66 6.67 10.86 -6.61
N HIS A 67 7.05 12.06 -6.11
CA HIS A 67 6.57 12.62 -4.83
C HIS A 67 6.75 11.72 -3.60
N THR A 68 7.83 10.93 -3.55
CA THR A 68 8.12 9.97 -2.49
C THR A 68 8.10 10.59 -1.09
N ASP A 69 8.67 11.79 -0.91
CA ASP A 69 8.67 12.52 0.35
C ASP A 69 7.27 12.99 0.77
N ALA A 70 6.45 13.41 -0.19
CA ALA A 70 5.08 13.85 0.09
C ALA A 70 4.20 12.66 0.53
N ALA A 71 4.34 11.53 -0.15
CA ALA A 71 3.64 10.29 0.19
C ALA A 71 4.02 9.79 1.58
N ASN A 72 5.32 9.82 1.93
CA ASN A 72 5.79 9.47 3.26
C ASN A 72 5.18 10.34 4.34
N ARG A 73 5.27 11.68 4.20
CA ARG A 73 4.71 12.61 5.19
C ARG A 73 3.20 12.43 5.36
N GLN A 74 2.49 12.14 4.30
CA GLN A 74 1.03 12.02 4.32
C GLN A 74 0.54 10.70 4.92
N HIS A 75 1.24 9.60 4.69
CA HIS A 75 0.72 8.26 4.99
C HIS A 75 1.52 7.49 6.04
N TYR A 76 2.82 7.77 6.23
CA TYR A 76 3.71 6.88 7.00
C TYR A 76 4.45 7.53 8.15
N GLU A 77 4.37 8.85 8.34
CA GLU A 77 4.99 9.56 9.47
C GLU A 77 4.17 9.50 10.77
N LEU A 78 3.19 8.59 10.85
CA LEU A 78 2.49 8.29 12.09
C LEU A 78 3.29 7.30 12.94
N PRO A 79 3.21 7.39 14.28
CA PRO A 79 3.88 6.43 15.16
C PRO A 79 3.44 4.99 14.85
N PRO A 80 4.35 4.00 14.89
CA PRO A 80 4.00 2.58 14.66
C PRO A 80 2.82 2.09 15.49
N GLY A 81 2.68 2.59 16.74
CA GLY A 81 1.57 2.26 17.63
C GLY A 81 0.18 2.67 17.11
N PHE A 82 0.10 3.59 16.15
CA PHE A 82 -1.16 3.88 15.47
C PHE A 82 -1.58 2.70 14.58
N PHE A 83 -0.66 2.22 13.76
CA PHE A 83 -0.92 1.12 12.82
C PHE A 83 -1.24 -0.20 13.51
N THR A 84 -0.58 -0.49 14.64
CA THR A 84 -0.88 -1.69 15.45
C THR A 84 -2.27 -1.68 16.08
N ARG A 85 -2.93 -0.53 16.16
CA ARG A 85 -4.30 -0.39 16.67
C ARG A 85 -5.37 -0.33 15.58
N CYS A 86 -4.99 0.00 14.35
CA CYS A 86 -5.92 0.19 13.24
C CYS A 86 -5.91 -0.96 12.24
N LEU A 87 -4.79 -1.69 12.15
CA LEU A 87 -4.59 -2.79 11.21
C LEU A 87 -4.67 -4.13 11.95
N GLY A 88 -4.81 -5.21 11.18
CA GLY A 88 -4.73 -6.57 11.70
C GLY A 88 -3.29 -6.96 12.10
N PRO A 89 -3.09 -8.20 12.59
CA PRO A 89 -1.82 -8.64 13.16
C PRO A 89 -0.66 -8.68 12.16
N ARG A 90 -0.95 -8.74 10.85
CA ARG A 90 0.07 -8.67 9.80
C ARG A 90 0.42 -7.24 9.40
N LEU A 91 -0.24 -6.22 9.97
CA LEU A 91 -0.10 -4.80 9.62
C LEU A 91 -0.22 -4.54 8.11
N LYS A 92 -1.16 -5.23 7.47
CA LYS A 92 -1.39 -5.12 6.02
C LYS A 92 -2.15 -3.84 5.70
N TYR A 93 -1.45 -2.80 5.28
CA TYR A 93 -1.99 -1.48 4.94
C TYR A 93 -2.68 -1.43 3.56
N SER A 94 -2.67 -2.54 2.84
CA SER A 94 -3.36 -2.72 1.56
C SER A 94 -4.56 -3.67 1.72
N GLY A 95 -5.33 -3.87 0.66
CA GLY A 95 -6.53 -4.71 0.71
C GLY A 95 -6.26 -6.16 1.13
N CYS A 96 -7.22 -6.77 1.80
CA CYS A 96 -7.23 -8.17 2.19
C CYS A 96 -8.11 -8.99 1.23
N TYR A 97 -7.99 -10.31 1.27
CA TYR A 97 -8.76 -11.21 0.42
C TYR A 97 -9.70 -12.06 1.27
N TYR A 98 -10.97 -12.00 0.95
CA TYR A 98 -12.07 -12.70 1.62
C TYR A 98 -12.66 -13.74 0.66
N PRO A 99 -12.05 -14.92 0.50
CA PRO A 99 -12.48 -15.91 -0.49
C PRO A 99 -13.90 -16.43 -0.28
N ARG A 100 -14.38 -16.50 0.96
CA ARG A 100 -15.74 -16.91 1.29
C ARG A 100 -16.66 -15.74 1.64
N GLY A 101 -16.07 -14.59 2.08
CA GLY A 101 -16.78 -13.39 2.49
C GLY A 101 -17.13 -13.32 3.99
N ASP A 102 -16.76 -14.31 4.78
CA ASP A 102 -17.01 -14.41 6.22
C ASP A 102 -15.74 -14.55 7.07
N GLU A 103 -14.56 -14.40 6.45
CA GLU A 103 -13.28 -14.45 7.13
C GLU A 103 -13.14 -13.33 8.17
N SER A 104 -12.44 -13.63 9.26
CA SER A 104 -11.88 -12.60 10.12
C SER A 104 -10.82 -11.78 9.36
N LEU A 105 -10.46 -10.60 9.89
CA LEU A 105 -9.42 -9.78 9.30
C LEU A 105 -8.08 -10.53 9.22
N ASP A 106 -7.74 -11.28 10.25
CA ASP A 106 -6.50 -12.07 10.33
C ASP A 106 -6.43 -13.12 9.22
N GLU A 107 -7.52 -13.88 9.04
CA GLU A 107 -7.65 -14.87 7.96
C GLU A 107 -7.58 -14.22 6.57
N ALA A 108 -8.20 -13.05 6.41
CA ALA A 108 -8.20 -12.33 5.15
C ALA A 108 -6.83 -11.71 4.81
N GLU A 109 -6.07 -11.25 5.82
CA GLU A 109 -4.66 -10.83 5.66
C GLU A 109 -3.81 -12.01 5.18
N ASP A 110 -3.87 -13.15 5.88
CA ASP A 110 -3.10 -14.34 5.54
C ASP A 110 -3.49 -14.92 4.16
N ALA A 111 -4.78 -14.93 3.82
CA ALA A 111 -5.26 -15.37 2.51
C ALA A 111 -4.71 -14.49 1.38
N MET A 112 -4.63 -13.17 1.58
CA MET A 112 -4.06 -12.27 0.58
C MET A 112 -2.54 -12.43 0.44
N LEU A 113 -1.82 -12.63 1.55
CA LEU A 113 -0.39 -12.88 1.54
C LEU A 113 -0.06 -14.21 0.85
N ALA A 114 -0.86 -15.26 1.11
CA ALA A 114 -0.73 -16.54 0.43
C ALA A 114 -0.97 -16.41 -1.09
N LEU A 115 -1.96 -15.62 -1.50
CA LEU A 115 -2.25 -15.34 -2.91
C LEU A 115 -1.08 -14.57 -3.60
N TYR A 116 -0.37 -13.70 -2.88
CA TYR A 116 0.83 -13.07 -3.41
C TYR A 116 1.95 -14.10 -3.61
N GLY A 117 2.16 -15.00 -2.65
CA GLY A 117 3.13 -16.08 -2.79
C GLY A 117 2.85 -16.99 -3.98
N GLU A 118 1.59 -17.36 -4.19
CA GLU A 118 1.14 -18.15 -5.33
C GLU A 118 1.38 -17.43 -6.67
N ARG A 119 0.92 -16.17 -6.78
CA ARG A 119 1.04 -15.38 -8.02
C ARG A 119 2.46 -15.02 -8.41
N ALA A 120 3.33 -14.83 -7.42
CA ALA A 120 4.75 -14.58 -7.63
C ALA A 120 5.58 -15.89 -7.72
N GLU A 121 4.92 -17.05 -7.68
CA GLU A 121 5.55 -18.37 -7.75
C GLU A 121 6.70 -18.52 -6.75
N LEU A 122 6.49 -18.02 -5.52
CA LEU A 122 7.51 -18.04 -4.49
C LEU A 122 7.73 -19.45 -3.97
N VAL A 123 9.00 -19.85 -3.92
CA VAL A 123 9.46 -21.11 -3.33
C VAL A 123 10.62 -20.86 -2.36
N ASP A 124 10.81 -21.76 -1.40
CA ASP A 124 11.90 -21.63 -0.45
C ASP A 124 13.28 -21.71 -1.13
N GLY A 125 14.25 -20.99 -0.60
CA GLY A 125 15.61 -20.90 -1.15
C GLY A 125 15.81 -19.83 -2.24
N GLN A 126 14.78 -19.11 -2.66
CA GLN A 126 14.90 -18.02 -3.63
C GLN A 126 15.55 -16.75 -3.03
N SER A 127 16.17 -15.94 -3.90
CA SER A 127 16.47 -14.54 -3.61
C SER A 127 15.26 -13.69 -4.03
N ILE A 128 14.65 -13.02 -3.06
CA ILE A 128 13.41 -12.25 -3.24
C ILE A 128 13.71 -10.77 -3.00
N LEU A 129 13.29 -9.92 -3.93
CA LEU A 129 13.29 -8.47 -3.78
C LEU A 129 11.87 -7.98 -3.60
N GLU A 130 11.60 -7.29 -2.48
CA GLU A 130 10.33 -6.62 -2.20
C GLU A 130 10.52 -5.10 -2.25
N LEU A 131 9.87 -4.45 -3.21
CA LEU A 131 9.88 -2.99 -3.35
C LEU A 131 8.65 -2.38 -2.69
N GLY A 132 8.88 -1.47 -1.73
CA GLY A 132 7.80 -0.84 -0.97
C GLY A 132 7.24 -1.73 0.13
N CYS A 133 8.11 -2.30 0.96
CA CYS A 133 7.74 -3.30 1.98
C CYS A 133 6.79 -2.79 3.09
N GLY A 134 6.56 -1.48 3.18
CA GLY A 134 5.67 -0.89 4.19
C GLY A 134 6.06 -1.30 5.62
N TRP A 135 5.10 -1.72 6.42
CA TRP A 135 5.33 -2.19 7.79
C TRP A 135 5.79 -3.65 7.87
N GLY A 136 6.18 -4.24 6.73
CA GLY A 136 6.74 -5.59 6.67
C GLY A 136 5.71 -6.71 6.65
N SER A 137 4.48 -6.44 6.29
CA SER A 137 3.41 -7.43 6.22
C SER A 137 3.81 -8.64 5.39
N LEU A 138 4.18 -8.42 4.12
CA LEU A 138 4.62 -9.48 3.23
C LEU A 138 6.04 -9.96 3.57
N THR A 139 6.96 -9.04 3.89
CA THR A 139 8.34 -9.36 4.28
C THR A 139 8.40 -10.42 5.38
N LEU A 140 7.72 -10.16 6.50
CA LEU A 140 7.74 -11.03 7.67
C LEU A 140 7.01 -12.35 7.40
N TRP A 141 5.90 -12.31 6.67
CA TRP A 141 5.17 -13.51 6.27
C TRP A 141 6.02 -14.41 5.36
N MET A 142 6.72 -13.83 4.37
CA MET A 142 7.65 -14.59 3.53
C MET A 142 8.80 -15.19 4.33
N ALA A 143 9.36 -14.41 5.26
CA ALA A 143 10.49 -14.86 6.08
C ALA A 143 10.15 -16.07 6.96
N GLU A 144 8.94 -16.10 7.52
CA GLU A 144 8.41 -17.22 8.29
C GLU A 144 8.14 -18.45 7.42
N ARG A 145 7.60 -18.24 6.21
CA ARG A 145 7.15 -19.33 5.34
C ARG A 145 8.27 -19.93 4.49
N TYR A 146 9.27 -19.12 4.16
CA TYR A 146 10.41 -19.50 3.31
C TYR A 146 11.74 -19.26 4.05
N PRO A 147 12.08 -20.10 5.04
CA PRO A 147 13.20 -19.86 5.93
C PRO A 147 14.58 -19.95 5.24
N GLN A 148 14.68 -20.59 4.08
CA GLN A 148 15.89 -20.66 3.27
C GLN A 148 15.98 -19.56 2.22
N ALA A 149 14.90 -18.78 2.01
CA ALA A 149 14.89 -17.68 1.08
C ALA A 149 15.71 -16.50 1.61
N ARG A 150 16.33 -15.74 0.71
CA ARG A 150 17.02 -14.50 1.00
C ARG A 150 16.13 -13.32 0.59
N ILE A 151 15.61 -12.59 1.55
CA ILE A 151 14.63 -11.52 1.31
C ILE A 151 15.30 -10.16 1.48
N THR A 152 15.34 -9.37 0.40
CA THR A 152 15.74 -7.97 0.43
C THR A 152 14.50 -7.11 0.34
N ALA A 153 14.19 -6.40 1.42
CA ALA A 153 13.03 -5.51 1.52
C ALA A 153 13.46 -4.04 1.42
N VAL A 154 12.79 -3.27 0.58
CA VAL A 154 13.14 -1.86 0.34
C VAL A 154 11.99 -0.97 0.78
N SER A 155 12.29 0.04 1.58
CA SER A 155 11.38 1.12 1.98
C SER A 155 12.11 2.46 1.96
N ASN A 156 11.44 3.54 1.62
CA ASN A 156 11.96 4.89 1.78
C ASN A 156 11.70 5.47 3.18
N SER A 157 11.20 4.66 4.13
CA SER A 157 10.84 5.05 5.49
C SER A 157 11.73 4.36 6.52
N ARG A 158 12.55 5.15 7.23
CA ARG A 158 13.40 4.65 8.31
C ARG A 158 12.58 4.05 9.47
N PRO A 159 11.46 4.63 9.93
CA PRO A 159 10.63 4.01 10.97
C PRO A 159 10.10 2.64 10.58
N GLN A 160 9.74 2.43 9.32
CA GLN A 160 9.31 1.13 8.81
C GLN A 160 10.45 0.10 8.87
N ARG A 161 11.65 0.45 8.43
CA ARG A 161 12.83 -0.42 8.55
C ARG A 161 13.08 -0.81 10.00
N GLU A 162 13.16 0.15 10.90
CA GLU A 162 13.42 -0.09 12.33
C GLU A 162 12.37 -1.03 12.94
N HIS A 163 11.10 -0.88 12.54
CA HIS A 163 10.02 -1.77 12.95
C HIS A 163 10.24 -3.20 12.45
N ILE A 164 10.49 -3.38 11.15
CA ILE A 164 10.70 -4.71 10.55
C ILE A 164 11.91 -5.41 11.19
N GLU A 165 13.04 -4.71 11.34
CA GLU A 165 14.24 -5.25 11.99
C GLU A 165 13.96 -5.67 13.44
N ALA A 166 13.15 -4.89 14.18
CA ALA A 166 12.74 -5.26 15.53
C ALA A 166 11.88 -6.52 15.55
N GLN A 167 10.93 -6.64 14.62
CA GLN A 167 10.11 -7.86 14.44
C GLN A 167 10.96 -9.07 14.07
N CYS A 168 11.92 -8.92 13.17
CA CYS A 168 12.86 -10.00 12.82
C CYS A 168 13.63 -10.49 14.04
N ARG A 169 14.16 -9.57 14.86
CA ARG A 169 14.84 -9.96 16.11
C ARG A 169 13.92 -10.68 17.08
N GLN A 170 12.70 -10.18 17.28
CA GLN A 170 11.72 -10.78 18.18
C GLN A 170 11.30 -12.19 17.76
N ARG A 171 11.20 -12.44 16.45
CA ARG A 171 10.75 -13.72 15.87
C ARG A 171 11.93 -14.64 15.47
N ALA A 172 13.17 -14.24 15.77
CA ALA A 172 14.39 -14.96 15.36
C ALA A 172 14.49 -15.22 13.84
N LEU A 173 14.01 -14.28 13.01
CA LEU A 173 14.13 -14.34 11.56
C LEU A 173 15.50 -13.77 11.14
N SER A 174 16.30 -14.56 10.45
CA SER A 174 17.68 -14.20 10.03
C SER A 174 17.84 -14.04 8.52
N ASN A 175 16.77 -14.21 7.76
CA ASN A 175 16.78 -14.26 6.30
C ASN A 175 16.22 -12.98 5.64
N VAL A 176 16.16 -11.86 6.38
CA VAL A 176 15.63 -10.57 5.91
C VAL A 176 16.70 -9.49 6.02
N TRP A 177 16.88 -8.74 4.94
CA TRP A 177 17.70 -7.53 4.87
C TRP A 177 16.81 -6.35 4.48
N VAL A 178 16.75 -5.31 5.29
CA VAL A 178 15.92 -4.13 5.02
C VAL A 178 16.80 -2.95 4.65
N THR A 179 16.54 -2.38 3.48
CA THR A 179 17.24 -1.20 2.96
C THR A 179 16.31 0.01 2.96
N THR A 180 16.78 1.14 3.50
CA THR A 180 16.08 2.42 3.37
C THR A 180 16.70 3.23 2.24
N CYS A 181 15.98 3.35 1.12
CA CYS A 181 16.39 4.20 0.02
C CYS A 181 15.18 4.61 -0.84
N ASP A 182 15.36 5.69 -1.61
CA ASP A 182 14.45 5.99 -2.72
C ASP A 182 14.67 4.96 -3.82
N VAL A 183 13.58 4.36 -4.31
CA VAL A 183 13.64 3.36 -5.38
C VAL A 183 14.27 3.88 -6.67
N ASN A 184 14.19 5.21 -6.90
CA ASN A 184 14.87 5.86 -8.04
C ASN A 184 16.40 5.80 -7.93
N ALA A 185 16.95 5.65 -6.72
CA ALA A 185 18.38 5.57 -6.45
C ALA A 185 18.83 4.15 -6.04
N LEU A 186 17.94 3.16 -6.11
CA LEU A 186 18.24 1.79 -5.71
C LEU A 186 19.29 1.19 -6.65
N GLN A 187 20.37 0.70 -6.07
CA GLN A 187 21.38 -0.12 -6.75
C GLN A 187 21.37 -1.50 -6.11
N LEU A 188 21.20 -2.53 -6.92
CA LEU A 188 21.25 -3.92 -6.51
C LEU A 188 22.59 -4.50 -6.95
N GLU A 189 23.27 -5.20 -6.04
CA GLU A 189 24.49 -5.96 -6.34
C GLU A 189 24.15 -7.33 -6.91
#